data_47ac9b99978a383791817020b8958115
#
_entry.id   47ac9b99978a383791817020b8958115
#
_cell.length_a   1.000
_cell.length_b   1.000
_cell.length_c   1.000
_cell.angle_alpha   90.00
_cell.angle_beta   90.00
_cell.angle_gamma   90.00
#
_symmetry.space_group_name_H-M   'P 1'
#
loop_
_entity.id
_entity.type
_entity.pdbx_description
1 polymer ?
#
loop_
_entity_poly.entity_id
_entity_poly.type
_entity_poly.pdbx_seq_one_letter_code
_entity_poly.pdbx_strand_id
1 'polypeptide(L)'
;MTQDLPAQERQAQVVIIGGGVGGCAAALAAARGGATVIMTEETDWIGGQLTQQAVPPDEGRWIEQFGCSRSYRVFREGIRSYYRDHYPLTASARSRVQLNPGNGSVSRLCHEPKVALAVLQAMLAPYTSSGQVEIWLDTKAVGAETDGDRVRSVTVRRRSGDEVVLHAPYVIDATKMGDLLPLTGTEYVTGVESQSDTGEMHAPSEAQPDNHQSFTCCFAVEHVQGEDHTIDQPATYSFWRDYEPELTPAWPGKLLAWPYSFPHTCEPIEKPFDPLESTTDFSFWTYRRILAADNFDTPAGGSPLRSVCLVNWPQIDYWLGNLHDVDEAQAAKHLEGGKQLSLSWLYW
;
A
#
# COMPACT_ATOMS: atom_id res chain seq x y z
N MET A 1 -34.62 -3.22 -22.13
CA MET A 1 -35.02 -2.05 -21.32
C MET A 1 -34.78 -2.43 -19.88
N THR A 2 -33.59 -2.15 -19.38
CA THR A 2 -33.28 -2.22 -17.96
C THR A 2 -34.02 -1.05 -17.30
N GLN A 3 -34.99 -1.35 -16.45
CA GLN A 3 -35.59 -0.33 -15.58
C GLN A 3 -34.46 0.16 -14.65
N ASP A 4 -34.07 1.43 -14.77
CA ASP A 4 -33.26 2.11 -13.77
C ASP A 4 -34.01 2.08 -12.45
N LEU A 5 -33.60 1.17 -11.56
CA LEU A 5 -34.06 1.21 -10.18
C LEU A 5 -33.54 2.52 -9.58
N PRO A 6 -34.35 3.26 -8.77
CA PRO A 6 -33.89 4.49 -8.13
C PRO A 6 -32.64 4.15 -7.29
N ALA A 7 -31.59 4.93 -7.44
CA ALA A 7 -30.37 4.79 -6.65
C ALA A 7 -30.73 4.81 -5.15
N GLN A 8 -30.21 3.85 -4.40
CA GLN A 8 -30.38 3.87 -2.95
C GLN A 8 -29.64 5.08 -2.37
N GLU A 9 -30.26 5.79 -1.45
CA GLU A 9 -29.65 6.92 -0.75
C GLU A 9 -29.28 6.52 0.69
N ARG A 10 -28.12 6.98 1.15
CA ARG A 10 -27.66 6.82 2.53
C ARG A 10 -27.06 8.14 3.04
N GLN A 11 -27.16 8.34 4.34
CA GLN A 11 -26.68 9.55 4.99
C GLN A 11 -25.82 9.24 6.21
N ALA A 12 -24.74 10.01 6.36
CA ALA A 12 -23.89 10.03 7.55
C ALA A 12 -23.43 11.46 7.85
N GLN A 13 -22.83 11.69 9.03
CA GLN A 13 -22.21 12.99 9.32
C GLN A 13 -20.87 13.15 8.61
N VAL A 14 -20.16 12.04 8.37
CA VAL A 14 -18.91 12.01 7.62
C VAL A 14 -18.96 10.86 6.64
N VAL A 15 -18.69 11.14 5.37
CA VAL A 15 -18.43 10.13 4.34
C VAL A 15 -16.95 10.13 4.01
N ILE A 16 -16.32 8.97 4.04
CA ILE A 16 -14.90 8.76 3.75
C ILE A 16 -14.79 7.84 2.54
N ILE A 17 -14.25 8.34 1.46
CA ILE A 17 -13.96 7.55 0.26
C ILE A 17 -12.51 7.12 0.30
N GLY A 18 -12.29 5.80 0.36
CA GLY A 18 -10.99 5.17 0.56
C GLY A 18 -10.76 4.71 2.00
N GLY A 19 -10.59 3.40 2.16
CA GLY A 19 -10.37 2.73 3.46
C GLY A 19 -8.89 2.43 3.76
N GLY A 20 -7.95 3.17 3.15
CA GLY A 20 -6.53 3.09 3.46
C GLY A 20 -6.22 3.48 4.92
N VAL A 21 -4.94 3.55 5.30
CA VAL A 21 -4.54 3.96 6.67
C VAL A 21 -5.10 5.32 7.04
N GLY A 22 -5.10 6.27 6.09
CA GLY A 22 -5.66 7.62 6.26
C GLY A 22 -7.17 7.57 6.50
N GLY A 23 -7.91 6.79 5.69
CA GLY A 23 -9.36 6.60 5.85
C GLY A 23 -9.73 5.96 7.18
N CYS A 24 -9.01 4.90 7.58
CA CYS A 24 -9.18 4.27 8.89
C CYS A 24 -8.92 5.24 10.05
N ALA A 25 -7.88 6.07 9.94
CA ALA A 25 -7.55 7.07 10.95
C ALA A 25 -8.64 8.17 11.03
N ALA A 26 -9.15 8.62 9.87
CA ALA A 26 -10.23 9.59 9.79
C ALA A 26 -11.53 9.02 10.39
N ALA A 27 -11.89 7.77 10.05
CA ALA A 27 -13.07 7.10 10.61
C ALA A 27 -12.97 6.98 12.13
N LEU A 28 -11.80 6.56 12.65
CA LEU A 28 -11.56 6.46 14.09
C LEU A 28 -11.65 7.82 14.80
N ALA A 29 -11.11 8.88 14.18
CA ALA A 29 -11.15 10.23 14.74
C ALA A 29 -12.57 10.80 14.75
N ALA A 30 -13.31 10.68 13.64
CA ALA A 30 -14.68 11.12 13.53
C ALA A 30 -15.60 10.39 14.53
N ALA A 31 -15.48 9.08 14.62
CA ALA A 31 -16.27 8.26 15.56
C ALA A 31 -15.99 8.59 17.02
N ARG A 32 -14.73 8.84 17.39
CA ARG A 32 -14.35 9.33 18.74
C ARG A 32 -14.94 10.72 19.04
N GLY A 33 -15.12 11.55 18.02
CA GLY A 33 -15.82 12.84 18.10
C GLY A 33 -17.34 12.70 18.20
N GLY A 34 -17.89 11.51 18.13
CA GLY A 34 -19.34 11.24 18.21
C GLY A 34 -20.06 11.25 16.87
N ALA A 35 -19.34 11.39 15.74
CA ALA A 35 -19.96 11.42 14.41
C ALA A 35 -20.32 10.02 13.91
N THR A 36 -21.41 9.93 13.13
CA THR A 36 -21.70 8.76 12.31
C THR A 36 -20.88 8.81 11.03
N VAL A 37 -20.34 7.65 10.61
CA VAL A 37 -19.39 7.54 9.49
C VAL A 37 -19.81 6.44 8.54
N ILE A 38 -19.76 6.72 7.23
CA ILE A 38 -19.70 5.70 6.19
C ILE A 38 -18.33 5.81 5.53
N MET A 39 -17.56 4.71 5.56
CA MET A 39 -16.25 4.63 4.90
C MET A 39 -16.31 3.54 3.82
N THR A 40 -15.87 3.89 2.60
CA THR A 40 -15.76 2.92 1.50
C THR A 40 -14.31 2.47 1.30
N GLU A 41 -14.13 1.28 0.76
CA GLU A 41 -12.83 0.78 0.29
C GLU A 41 -13.05 -0.01 -1.00
N GLU A 42 -12.25 0.25 -2.02
CA GLU A 42 -12.37 -0.39 -3.34
C GLU A 42 -11.97 -1.88 -3.34
N THR A 43 -11.20 -2.31 -2.33
CA THR A 43 -10.75 -3.69 -2.16
C THR A 43 -11.53 -4.39 -1.03
N ASP A 44 -11.22 -5.66 -0.82
CA ASP A 44 -11.79 -6.49 0.25
C ASP A 44 -11.11 -6.29 1.63
N TRP A 45 -10.05 -5.45 1.70
CA TRP A 45 -9.30 -5.18 2.93
C TRP A 45 -9.12 -3.68 3.17
N ILE A 46 -9.44 -3.21 4.37
CA ILE A 46 -9.06 -1.87 4.83
C ILE A 46 -7.56 -1.82 5.18
N GLY A 47 -6.97 -0.62 5.22
CA GLY A 47 -5.59 -0.40 5.65
C GLY A 47 -4.58 -0.19 4.53
N GLY A 48 -4.98 -0.35 3.27
CA GLY A 48 -4.20 0.03 2.08
C GLY A 48 -2.78 -0.52 2.08
N GLN A 49 -1.77 0.35 2.14
CA GLN A 49 -0.35 -0.02 2.09
C GLN A 49 0.01 -1.11 3.10
N LEU A 50 -0.45 -1.02 4.33
CA LEU A 50 -0.05 -1.92 5.43
C LEU A 50 -0.80 -3.26 5.42
N THR A 51 -1.80 -3.42 4.57
CA THR A 51 -2.65 -4.60 4.49
C THR A 51 -2.71 -5.16 3.07
N GLN A 52 -3.61 -4.65 2.23
CA GLN A 52 -3.87 -5.14 0.88
C GLN A 52 -2.63 -5.08 -0.03
N GLN A 53 -1.79 -4.03 0.08
CA GLN A 53 -0.55 -3.90 -0.68
C GLN A 53 0.63 -4.64 -0.01
N ALA A 54 0.47 -5.13 1.23
CA ALA A 54 1.44 -5.90 2.01
C ALA A 54 2.78 -5.19 2.29
N VAL A 55 2.89 -3.88 2.04
CA VAL A 55 4.14 -3.14 2.19
C VAL A 55 4.35 -2.76 3.64
N PRO A 56 5.46 -3.16 4.29
CA PRO A 56 5.80 -2.70 5.63
C PRO A 56 5.84 -1.17 5.70
N PRO A 57 5.50 -0.58 6.87
CA PRO A 57 5.42 0.87 7.00
C PRO A 57 6.79 1.54 6.77
N ASP A 58 6.82 2.52 5.86
CA ASP A 58 7.95 3.40 5.68
C ASP A 58 7.87 4.52 6.73
N GLU A 59 8.70 4.44 7.75
CA GLU A 59 8.62 5.26 8.95
C GLU A 59 9.91 6.02 9.21
N GLY A 60 9.78 7.19 9.84
CA GLY A 60 10.94 7.92 10.33
C GLY A 60 11.76 7.09 11.32
N ARG A 61 13.09 7.21 11.29
CA ARG A 61 14.01 6.42 12.12
C ARG A 61 13.80 6.59 13.64
N TRP A 62 13.09 7.64 14.06
CA TRP A 62 12.78 7.91 15.46
C TRP A 62 11.39 7.44 15.90
N ILE A 63 10.67 6.74 15.04
CA ILE A 63 9.26 6.36 15.25
C ILE A 63 9.02 5.62 16.56
N GLU A 64 9.99 4.91 17.08
CA GLU A 64 9.88 4.23 18.37
C GLU A 64 9.86 5.19 19.57
N GLN A 65 10.33 6.41 19.41
CA GLN A 65 10.42 7.40 20.47
C GLN A 65 9.37 8.51 20.31
N PHE A 66 9.25 9.09 19.12
CA PHE A 66 8.36 10.21 18.81
C PHE A 66 8.01 10.24 17.32
N GLY A 67 7.23 11.25 16.90
CA GLY A 67 6.94 11.51 15.47
C GLY A 67 5.70 10.81 14.94
N CYS A 68 4.81 10.29 15.80
CA CYS A 68 3.53 9.76 15.38
C CYS A 68 2.37 10.14 16.29
N SER A 69 1.15 10.05 15.77
CA SER A 69 -0.05 10.24 16.56
C SER A 69 -0.22 9.12 17.61
N ARG A 70 -1.01 9.41 18.66
CA ARG A 70 -1.36 8.40 19.66
C ARG A 70 -2.05 7.18 19.06
N SER A 71 -2.94 7.37 18.09
CA SER A 71 -3.67 6.27 17.43
C SER A 71 -2.73 5.38 16.65
N TYR A 72 -1.76 5.96 15.94
CA TYR A 72 -0.76 5.17 15.22
C TYR A 72 0.16 4.40 16.17
N ARG A 73 0.53 4.99 17.31
CA ARG A 73 1.25 4.27 18.37
C ARG A 73 0.47 3.06 18.89
N VAL A 74 -0.83 3.22 19.15
CA VAL A 74 -1.70 2.13 19.56
C VAL A 74 -1.76 1.02 18.49
N PHE A 75 -1.86 1.40 17.21
CA PHE A 75 -1.82 0.44 16.10
C PHE A 75 -0.50 -0.36 16.09
N ARG A 76 0.64 0.31 16.17
CA ARG A 76 1.96 -0.35 16.19
C ARG A 76 2.11 -1.33 17.34
N GLU A 77 1.74 -0.92 18.56
CA GLU A 77 1.79 -1.79 19.74
C GLU A 77 0.75 -2.92 19.65
N GLY A 78 -0.39 -2.67 19.05
CA GLY A 78 -1.41 -3.69 18.76
C GLY A 78 -0.86 -4.82 17.87
N ILE A 79 -0.09 -4.48 16.82
CA ILE A 79 0.59 -5.48 16.00
C ILE A 79 1.56 -6.34 16.84
N ARG A 80 2.40 -5.71 17.67
CA ARG A 80 3.33 -6.44 18.53
C ARG A 80 2.63 -7.34 19.55
N SER A 81 1.54 -6.83 20.14
CA SER A 81 0.72 -7.61 21.07
C SER A 81 0.09 -8.81 20.38
N TYR A 82 -0.45 -8.61 19.17
CA TYR A 82 -1.04 -9.70 18.40
C TYR A 82 -0.07 -10.88 18.21
N TYR A 83 1.20 -10.59 17.84
CA TYR A 83 2.21 -11.65 17.73
C TYR A 83 2.51 -12.31 19.08
N ARG A 84 2.58 -11.55 20.18
CA ARG A 84 2.84 -12.10 21.50
C ARG A 84 1.72 -13.01 21.99
N ASP A 85 0.49 -12.69 21.60
CA ASP A 85 -0.72 -13.39 22.10
C ASP A 85 -1.07 -14.61 21.24
N HIS A 86 -0.75 -14.57 19.93
CA HIS A 86 -1.27 -15.55 18.98
C HIS A 86 -0.20 -16.39 18.26
N TYR A 87 1.08 -15.99 18.33
CA TYR A 87 2.15 -16.71 17.62
C TYR A 87 3.09 -17.44 18.60
N PRO A 88 3.67 -18.57 18.20
CA PRO A 88 4.65 -19.31 18.99
C PRO A 88 6.01 -18.62 18.97
N LEU A 89 6.09 -17.43 19.55
CA LEU A 89 7.34 -16.67 19.61
C LEU A 89 8.38 -17.39 20.47
N THR A 90 9.64 -17.42 20.00
CA THR A 90 10.78 -17.81 20.83
C THR A 90 10.86 -16.93 22.09
N ALA A 91 11.47 -17.43 23.16
CA ALA A 91 11.67 -16.65 24.39
C ALA A 91 12.43 -15.34 24.11
N SER A 92 13.43 -15.37 23.23
CA SER A 92 14.20 -14.21 22.80
C SER A 92 13.31 -13.18 22.08
N ALA A 93 12.52 -13.61 21.10
CA ALA A 93 11.63 -12.71 20.35
C ALA A 93 10.55 -12.11 21.27
N ARG A 94 9.95 -12.92 22.15
CA ARG A 94 8.93 -12.49 23.11
C ARG A 94 9.41 -11.42 24.09
N SER A 95 10.67 -11.47 24.51
CA SER A 95 11.27 -10.52 25.45
C SER A 95 11.63 -9.17 24.82
N ARG A 96 11.68 -9.07 23.49
CA ARG A 96 12.00 -7.81 22.79
C ARG A 96 10.87 -6.80 22.91
N VAL A 97 11.12 -5.67 23.56
CA VAL A 97 10.14 -4.57 23.67
C VAL A 97 9.73 -4.10 22.26
N GLN A 98 10.71 -3.84 21.41
CA GLN A 98 10.51 -3.43 20.01
C GLN A 98 10.58 -4.65 19.08
N LEU A 99 9.67 -5.61 19.29
CA LEU A 99 9.56 -6.77 18.42
C LEU A 99 9.33 -6.32 16.96
N ASN A 100 10.18 -6.80 16.05
CA ASN A 100 10.02 -6.69 14.60
C ASN A 100 9.76 -8.10 14.06
N PRO A 101 8.52 -8.50 13.80
CA PRO A 101 8.17 -9.88 13.43
C PRO A 101 8.89 -10.39 12.18
N GLY A 102 9.07 -9.52 11.20
CA GLY A 102 9.81 -9.82 9.97
C GLY A 102 11.33 -9.66 10.10
N ASN A 103 11.84 -9.04 11.17
CA ASN A 103 13.25 -8.62 11.24
C ASN A 103 13.71 -7.92 9.96
N GLY A 104 12.79 -7.26 9.24
CA GLY A 104 13.09 -6.54 8.02
C GLY A 104 13.86 -5.26 8.29
N SER A 105 14.65 -4.80 7.34
CA SER A 105 15.52 -3.64 7.51
C SER A 105 14.89 -2.31 7.10
N VAL A 106 13.80 -2.31 6.32
CA VAL A 106 13.12 -1.08 5.86
C VAL A 106 12.40 -0.37 7.00
N SER A 107 11.90 -1.10 7.98
CA SER A 107 11.12 -0.57 9.10
C SER A 107 11.49 -1.24 10.41
N ARG A 108 11.21 -0.54 11.51
CA ARG A 108 11.28 -1.12 12.87
C ARG A 108 10.10 -2.05 13.19
N LEU A 109 9.13 -2.17 12.27
CA LEU A 109 7.94 -3.01 12.42
C LEU A 109 7.53 -3.61 11.06
N CYS A 110 8.28 -4.57 10.57
CA CYS A 110 7.88 -5.41 9.43
C CYS A 110 6.98 -6.54 9.94
N HIS A 111 5.82 -6.69 9.34
CA HIS A 111 4.78 -7.61 9.81
C HIS A 111 3.96 -8.19 8.67
N GLU A 112 3.25 -9.26 8.93
CA GLU A 112 2.29 -9.83 7.99
C GLU A 112 1.07 -8.88 7.82
N PRO A 113 0.57 -8.69 6.60
CA PRO A 113 -0.55 -7.79 6.33
C PRO A 113 -1.84 -8.19 7.05
N LYS A 114 -2.10 -9.49 7.24
CA LYS A 114 -3.27 -9.99 7.97
C LYS A 114 -3.28 -9.56 9.43
N VAL A 115 -2.11 -9.43 10.06
CA VAL A 115 -2.01 -8.95 11.44
C VAL A 115 -2.37 -7.48 11.53
N ALA A 116 -1.89 -6.66 10.60
CA ALA A 116 -2.29 -5.25 10.53
C ALA A 116 -3.79 -5.09 10.32
N LEU A 117 -4.39 -5.90 9.42
CA LEU A 117 -5.83 -5.91 9.18
C LEU A 117 -6.60 -6.22 10.46
N ALA A 118 -6.22 -7.29 11.17
CA ALA A 118 -6.86 -7.69 12.43
C ALA A 118 -6.80 -6.57 13.49
N VAL A 119 -5.66 -5.89 13.60
CA VAL A 119 -5.49 -4.78 14.55
C VAL A 119 -6.35 -3.57 14.15
N LEU A 120 -6.38 -3.18 12.87
CA LEU A 120 -7.26 -2.09 12.40
C LEU A 120 -8.74 -2.41 12.66
N GLN A 121 -9.18 -3.63 12.36
CA GLN A 121 -10.53 -4.10 12.64
C GLN A 121 -10.84 -4.04 14.15
N ALA A 122 -9.92 -4.49 14.99
CA ALA A 122 -10.09 -4.43 16.45
C ALA A 122 -10.17 -2.98 16.96
N MET A 123 -9.40 -2.04 16.40
CA MET A 123 -9.48 -0.62 16.76
C MET A 123 -10.81 0.03 16.37
N LEU A 124 -11.40 -0.40 15.26
CA LEU A 124 -12.69 0.10 14.75
C LEU A 124 -13.90 -0.67 15.35
N ALA A 125 -13.70 -1.86 15.89
CA ALA A 125 -14.76 -2.75 16.36
C ALA A 125 -15.77 -2.09 17.31
N PRO A 126 -15.41 -1.26 18.30
CA PRO A 126 -16.39 -0.59 19.15
C PRO A 126 -17.41 0.27 18.38
N TYR A 127 -16.96 0.89 17.31
CA TYR A 127 -17.74 1.81 16.48
C TYR A 127 -18.53 1.08 15.38
N THR A 128 -17.96 0.03 14.81
CA THR A 128 -18.67 -0.80 13.83
C THR A 128 -19.75 -1.63 14.49
N SER A 129 -19.49 -2.19 15.67
CA SER A 129 -20.47 -2.97 16.44
C SER A 129 -21.65 -2.13 16.93
N SER A 130 -21.43 -0.85 17.22
CA SER A 130 -22.50 0.09 17.60
C SER A 130 -23.30 0.65 16.42
N GLY A 131 -22.85 0.39 15.17
CA GLY A 131 -23.41 0.99 13.97
C GLY A 131 -23.02 2.45 13.76
N GLN A 132 -22.10 3.00 14.56
CA GLN A 132 -21.61 4.36 14.40
C GLN A 132 -20.68 4.51 13.18
N VAL A 133 -19.94 3.46 12.83
CA VAL A 133 -19.10 3.37 11.63
C VAL A 133 -19.60 2.22 10.77
N GLU A 134 -19.94 2.50 9.53
CA GLU A 134 -20.18 1.50 8.50
C GLU A 134 -18.97 1.44 7.56
N ILE A 135 -18.46 0.24 7.29
CA ILE A 135 -17.37 0.01 6.34
C ILE A 135 -17.93 -0.76 5.16
N TRP A 136 -17.80 -0.20 3.95
CA TRP A 136 -18.27 -0.79 2.71
C TRP A 136 -17.07 -1.18 1.85
N LEU A 137 -16.75 -2.47 1.86
CA LEU A 137 -15.69 -3.05 1.03
C LEU A 137 -16.16 -3.24 -0.41
N ASP A 138 -15.22 -3.46 -1.34
CA ASP A 138 -15.49 -3.63 -2.77
C ASP A 138 -16.36 -2.49 -3.34
N THR A 139 -16.11 -1.25 -2.89
CA THR A 139 -16.95 -0.10 -3.17
C THR A 139 -16.09 1.11 -3.54
N LYS A 140 -16.25 1.66 -4.75
CA LYS A 140 -15.50 2.83 -5.24
C LYS A 140 -16.42 3.98 -5.61
N ALA A 141 -15.91 5.23 -5.53
CA ALA A 141 -16.60 6.39 -6.06
C ALA A 141 -16.65 6.36 -7.59
N VAL A 142 -17.80 6.77 -8.14
CA VAL A 142 -18.02 6.83 -9.60
C VAL A 142 -18.65 8.14 -10.05
N GLY A 143 -19.03 9.01 -9.11
CA GLY A 143 -19.58 10.33 -9.38
C GLY A 143 -19.72 11.17 -8.12
N ALA A 144 -19.86 12.47 -8.29
CA ALA A 144 -20.17 13.40 -7.22
C ALA A 144 -21.06 14.54 -7.73
N GLU A 145 -21.88 15.08 -6.84
CA GLU A 145 -22.64 16.31 -7.09
C GLU A 145 -22.08 17.45 -6.23
N THR A 146 -21.87 18.60 -6.85
CA THR A 146 -21.35 19.80 -6.19
C THR A 146 -22.31 20.99 -6.36
N ASP A 147 -22.23 21.92 -5.43
CA ASP A 147 -22.92 23.21 -5.47
C ASP A 147 -21.90 24.29 -5.08
N GLY A 148 -21.29 24.92 -6.08
CA GLY A 148 -20.10 25.74 -5.90
C GLY A 148 -18.96 24.91 -5.30
N ASP A 149 -18.35 25.39 -4.23
CA ASP A 149 -17.24 24.74 -3.53
C ASP A 149 -17.71 23.66 -2.52
N ARG A 150 -18.95 23.24 -2.60
CA ARG A 150 -19.51 22.26 -1.65
C ARG A 150 -19.90 20.97 -2.34
N VAL A 151 -19.34 19.85 -1.89
CA VAL A 151 -19.80 18.51 -2.26
C VAL A 151 -21.15 18.24 -1.61
N ARG A 152 -22.18 17.93 -2.41
CA ARG A 152 -23.53 17.61 -1.98
C ARG A 152 -23.73 16.13 -1.73
N SER A 153 -23.20 15.31 -2.65
CA SER A 153 -23.28 13.87 -2.58
C SER A 153 -22.14 13.22 -3.33
N VAL A 154 -21.87 11.96 -2.99
CA VAL A 154 -20.94 11.08 -3.72
C VAL A 154 -21.69 9.82 -4.12
N THR A 155 -21.66 9.48 -5.41
CA THR A 155 -22.18 8.22 -5.90
C THR A 155 -21.09 7.17 -5.85
N VAL A 156 -21.37 6.07 -5.17
CA VAL A 156 -20.46 4.93 -5.08
C VAL A 156 -21.05 3.71 -5.75
N ARG A 157 -20.19 2.88 -6.36
CA ARG A 157 -20.58 1.63 -7.01
C ARG A 157 -19.98 0.46 -6.26
N ARG A 158 -20.82 -0.50 -5.89
CA ARG A 158 -20.43 -1.76 -5.26
C ARG A 158 -19.99 -2.78 -6.32
N ARG A 159 -19.24 -3.79 -5.89
CA ARG A 159 -18.85 -4.91 -6.76
C ARG A 159 -20.03 -5.62 -7.43
N SER A 160 -21.22 -5.62 -6.83
CA SER A 160 -22.46 -6.11 -7.44
C SER A 160 -22.92 -5.32 -8.66
N GLY A 161 -22.39 -4.12 -8.86
CA GLY A 161 -22.84 -3.15 -9.87
C GLY A 161 -23.86 -2.14 -9.34
N ASP A 162 -24.38 -2.33 -8.14
CA ASP A 162 -25.36 -1.42 -7.52
C ASP A 162 -24.70 -0.07 -7.18
N GLU A 163 -25.42 1.01 -7.48
CA GLU A 163 -25.01 2.38 -7.14
C GLU A 163 -25.80 2.89 -5.94
N VAL A 164 -25.11 3.60 -5.07
CA VAL A 164 -25.67 4.24 -3.88
C VAL A 164 -25.19 5.68 -3.82
N VAL A 165 -26.09 6.59 -3.53
CA VAL A 165 -25.77 8.01 -3.30
C VAL A 165 -25.56 8.25 -1.82
N LEU A 166 -24.39 8.78 -1.47
CA LEU A 166 -23.99 9.07 -0.09
C LEU A 166 -24.08 10.59 0.15
N HIS A 167 -24.82 10.97 1.17
CA HIS A 167 -24.95 12.36 1.60
C HIS A 167 -24.27 12.59 2.94
N ALA A 168 -23.46 13.66 3.03
CA ALA A 168 -22.84 14.06 4.29
C ALA A 168 -22.49 15.56 4.28
N PRO A 169 -22.51 16.24 5.45
CA PRO A 169 -21.97 17.58 5.58
C PRO A 169 -20.45 17.64 5.43
N TYR A 170 -19.74 16.52 5.67
CA TYR A 170 -18.30 16.38 5.51
C TYR A 170 -17.97 15.16 4.65
N VAL A 171 -17.23 15.40 3.59
CA VAL A 171 -16.71 14.35 2.69
C VAL A 171 -15.18 14.38 2.74
N ILE A 172 -14.56 13.22 2.90
CA ILE A 172 -13.11 13.07 2.96
C ILE A 172 -12.68 12.19 1.80
N ASP A 173 -11.80 12.72 0.94
CA ASP A 173 -11.05 11.89 0.00
C ASP A 173 -9.87 11.28 0.74
N ALA A 174 -9.90 9.96 0.88
CA ALA A 174 -8.84 9.13 1.43
C ALA A 174 -8.45 8.01 0.45
N THR A 175 -8.76 8.22 -0.83
CA THR A 175 -8.38 7.30 -1.90
C THR A 175 -6.87 7.30 -2.11
N LYS A 176 -6.36 6.32 -2.81
CA LYS A 176 -4.93 6.21 -3.08
C LYS A 176 -4.44 7.22 -4.12
N MET A 177 -5.34 7.67 -4.99
CA MET A 177 -5.02 8.48 -6.16
C MET A 177 -5.74 9.82 -6.21
N GLY A 178 -6.49 10.21 -5.16
CA GLY A 178 -7.27 11.44 -5.15
C GLY A 178 -8.50 11.35 -6.06
N ASP A 179 -9.17 10.20 -6.09
CA ASP A 179 -10.23 9.89 -7.06
C ASP A 179 -11.44 10.84 -7.01
N LEU A 180 -11.68 11.49 -5.86
CA LEU A 180 -12.75 12.48 -5.75
C LEU A 180 -12.40 13.83 -6.38
N LEU A 181 -11.14 14.19 -6.50
CA LEU A 181 -10.74 15.50 -7.02
C LEU A 181 -11.31 15.76 -8.43
N PRO A 182 -11.09 14.89 -9.43
CA PRO A 182 -11.70 15.06 -10.74
C PRO A 182 -13.23 14.94 -10.72
N LEU A 183 -13.81 14.08 -9.87
CA LEU A 183 -15.25 13.87 -9.79
C LEU A 183 -15.99 15.09 -9.22
N THR A 184 -15.34 15.87 -8.35
CA THR A 184 -15.89 17.08 -7.74
C THR A 184 -15.53 18.36 -8.49
N GLY A 185 -14.65 18.27 -9.49
CA GLY A 185 -14.11 19.45 -10.18
C GLY A 185 -13.16 20.28 -9.32
N THR A 186 -12.63 19.70 -8.23
CA THR A 186 -11.63 20.35 -7.39
C THR A 186 -10.31 20.47 -8.17
N GLU A 187 -9.67 21.63 -8.10
CA GLU A 187 -8.37 21.85 -8.73
C GLU A 187 -7.29 20.98 -8.09
N TYR A 188 -6.46 20.37 -8.91
CA TYR A 188 -5.30 19.58 -8.48
C TYR A 188 -4.19 19.67 -9.52
N VAL A 189 -2.99 19.30 -9.11
CA VAL A 189 -1.82 19.19 -9.97
C VAL A 189 -1.26 17.79 -9.87
N THR A 190 -0.63 17.31 -10.94
CA THR A 190 0.03 16.02 -11.02
C THR A 190 1.47 16.17 -11.47
N GLY A 191 2.29 15.16 -11.22
CA GLY A 191 3.70 15.17 -11.62
C GLY A 191 4.56 16.10 -10.77
N VAL A 192 5.55 16.75 -11.40
CA VAL A 192 6.51 17.64 -10.75
C VAL A 192 6.18 19.09 -11.07
N GLU A 193 5.97 19.90 -10.04
CA GLU A 193 5.70 21.34 -10.16
C GLU A 193 6.99 22.15 -10.45
N SER A 194 6.84 23.33 -11.06
CA SER A 194 7.99 24.18 -11.33
C SER A 194 8.44 24.97 -10.10
N GLN A 195 9.69 25.42 -10.12
CA GLN A 195 10.23 26.31 -9.08
C GLN A 195 9.49 27.67 -9.04
N SER A 196 9.01 28.15 -10.20
CA SER A 196 8.24 29.40 -10.25
C SER A 196 6.88 29.29 -9.57
N ASP A 197 6.28 28.09 -9.55
CA ASP A 197 4.97 27.86 -8.95
C ASP A 197 5.05 27.67 -7.44
N THR A 198 6.07 26.94 -6.96
CA THR A 198 6.17 26.55 -5.55
C THR A 198 7.23 27.30 -4.75
N GLY A 199 8.24 27.87 -5.42
CA GLY A 199 9.43 28.44 -4.76
C GLY A 199 10.37 27.40 -4.15
N GLU A 200 10.19 26.12 -4.41
CA GLU A 200 11.04 25.04 -3.89
C GLU A 200 12.42 25.06 -4.55
N MET A 201 13.47 24.97 -3.73
CA MET A 201 14.84 25.10 -4.16
C MET A 201 15.27 24.01 -5.18
N HIS A 202 14.72 22.80 -5.04
CA HIS A 202 15.07 21.65 -5.86
C HIS A 202 14.05 21.36 -6.99
N ALA A 203 12.99 22.16 -7.09
CA ALA A 203 12.04 22.01 -8.18
C ALA A 203 12.69 22.39 -9.53
N PRO A 204 12.33 21.73 -10.64
CA PRO A 204 12.80 22.09 -11.97
C PRO A 204 12.33 23.49 -12.38
N SER A 205 12.98 24.09 -13.38
CA SER A 205 12.56 25.39 -13.91
C SER A 205 11.18 25.38 -14.57
N GLU A 206 10.80 24.24 -15.13
CA GLU A 206 9.50 24.01 -15.80
C GLU A 206 8.78 22.83 -15.17
N ALA A 207 7.46 22.93 -15.07
CA ALA A 207 6.61 21.85 -14.57
C ALA A 207 6.66 20.63 -15.51
N GLN A 208 6.60 19.44 -14.94
CA GLN A 208 6.59 18.16 -15.65
C GLN A 208 5.36 17.34 -15.20
N PRO A 209 4.15 17.67 -15.69
CA PRO A 209 2.91 17.06 -15.23
C PRO A 209 2.83 15.54 -15.45
N ASP A 210 3.56 15.01 -16.44
CA ASP A 210 3.63 13.57 -16.73
C ASP A 210 4.75 12.85 -15.96
N ASN A 211 5.54 13.55 -15.15
CA ASN A 211 6.59 12.96 -14.34
C ASN A 211 6.02 12.48 -13.00
N HIS A 212 5.35 11.34 -13.03
CA HIS A 212 4.75 10.69 -11.87
C HIS A 212 5.71 9.71 -11.21
N GLN A 213 5.47 9.45 -9.93
CA GLN A 213 6.12 8.33 -9.26
C GLN A 213 5.70 7.00 -9.92
N SER A 214 6.70 6.14 -10.17
CA SER A 214 6.46 4.77 -10.62
C SER A 214 5.58 3.99 -9.62
N PHE A 215 4.84 3.01 -10.12
CA PHE A 215 4.09 2.09 -9.28
C PHE A 215 4.66 0.67 -9.38
N THR A 216 4.40 -0.14 -8.36
CA THR A 216 4.98 -1.47 -8.22
C THR A 216 3.91 -2.52 -8.01
N CYS A 217 3.88 -3.57 -8.82
CA CYS A 217 3.07 -4.75 -8.56
C CYS A 217 3.83 -5.68 -7.60
N CYS A 218 3.68 -5.43 -6.30
CA CYS A 218 4.37 -6.19 -5.26
C CYS A 218 3.89 -7.64 -5.20
N PHE A 219 4.79 -8.54 -4.79
CA PHE A 219 4.46 -9.94 -4.50
C PHE A 219 5.30 -10.49 -3.35
N ALA A 220 4.77 -11.49 -2.64
CA ALA A 220 5.47 -12.13 -1.54
C ALA A 220 6.12 -13.43 -2.00
N VAL A 221 7.31 -13.71 -1.50
CA VAL A 221 8.05 -14.96 -1.77
C VAL A 221 8.53 -15.59 -0.47
N GLU A 222 8.51 -16.92 -0.44
CA GLU A 222 9.25 -17.74 0.51
C GLU A 222 10.23 -18.65 -0.24
N HIS A 223 11.28 -19.09 0.43
CA HIS A 223 12.20 -20.06 -0.11
C HIS A 223 11.93 -21.43 0.52
N VAL A 224 11.77 -22.45 -0.33
CA VAL A 224 11.61 -23.86 0.07
C VAL A 224 12.77 -24.67 -0.45
N GLN A 225 13.69 -25.03 0.46
CA GLN A 225 14.90 -25.73 0.07
C GLN A 225 14.59 -27.10 -0.57
N GLY A 226 15.14 -27.33 -1.74
CA GLY A 226 15.02 -28.61 -2.48
C GLY A 226 13.76 -28.74 -3.31
N GLU A 227 12.92 -27.71 -3.38
CA GLU A 227 11.74 -27.68 -4.25
C GLU A 227 11.99 -26.75 -5.46
N ASP A 228 11.37 -27.08 -6.59
CA ASP A 228 11.37 -26.27 -7.81
C ASP A 228 9.98 -25.65 -8.00
N HIS A 229 9.90 -24.34 -7.90
CA HIS A 229 8.69 -23.54 -8.07
C HIS A 229 8.85 -22.54 -9.22
N THR A 230 9.71 -22.85 -10.21
CA THR A 230 9.88 -22.01 -11.40
C THR A 230 8.53 -21.81 -12.11
N ILE A 231 8.18 -20.56 -12.35
CA ILE A 231 6.96 -20.21 -13.09
C ILE A 231 7.18 -20.31 -14.60
N ASP A 232 6.11 -20.39 -15.37
CA ASP A 232 6.17 -20.26 -16.83
C ASP A 232 6.73 -18.90 -17.24
N GLN A 233 7.46 -18.86 -18.36
CA GLN A 233 8.02 -17.60 -18.86
C GLN A 233 6.91 -16.59 -19.17
N PRO A 234 6.94 -15.39 -18.55
CA PRO A 234 5.95 -14.34 -18.80
C PRO A 234 5.97 -13.85 -20.25
N ALA A 235 4.80 -13.41 -20.74
CA ALA A 235 4.62 -13.03 -22.15
C ALA A 235 5.58 -11.93 -22.61
N THR A 236 5.95 -10.97 -21.72
CA THR A 236 6.82 -9.85 -22.07
C THR A 236 8.24 -10.00 -21.50
N TYR A 237 8.63 -11.20 -21.02
CA TYR A 237 9.95 -11.43 -20.42
C TYR A 237 11.12 -11.03 -21.33
N SER A 238 11.03 -11.35 -22.64
CA SER A 238 12.11 -11.00 -23.58
C SER A 238 12.34 -9.50 -23.70
N PHE A 239 11.27 -8.70 -23.59
CA PHE A 239 11.40 -7.24 -23.55
C PHE A 239 12.12 -6.79 -22.27
N TRP A 240 11.62 -7.22 -21.09
CA TRP A 240 12.16 -6.78 -19.81
C TRP A 240 13.59 -7.25 -19.56
N ARG A 241 13.95 -8.47 -20.00
CA ARG A 241 15.32 -9.01 -19.90
C ARG A 241 16.36 -8.10 -20.57
N ASP A 242 16.00 -7.49 -21.68
CA ASP A 242 16.92 -6.70 -22.49
C ASP A 242 16.69 -5.18 -22.33
N TYR A 243 15.72 -4.76 -21.52
CA TYR A 243 15.37 -3.38 -21.32
C TYR A 243 16.43 -2.64 -20.48
N GLU A 244 16.93 -1.54 -21.04
CA GLU A 244 17.82 -0.59 -20.35
C GLU A 244 17.05 0.72 -20.13
N PRO A 245 16.85 1.16 -18.86
CA PRO A 245 16.11 2.38 -18.57
C PRO A 245 16.83 3.64 -19.04
N GLU A 246 16.13 4.48 -19.79
CA GLU A 246 16.58 5.82 -20.16
C GLU A 246 16.17 6.82 -19.07
N LEU A 247 16.96 6.91 -18.00
CA LEU A 247 16.71 7.79 -16.85
C LEU A 247 17.82 8.83 -16.68
N THR A 248 17.51 9.92 -15.99
CA THR A 248 18.47 10.93 -15.58
C THR A 248 18.37 11.16 -14.06
N PRO A 249 19.40 10.83 -13.28
CA PRO A 249 20.67 10.18 -13.66
C PRO A 249 20.48 8.78 -14.27
N ALA A 250 21.49 8.30 -15.01
CA ALA A 250 21.41 7.04 -15.73
C ALA A 250 21.25 5.84 -14.77
N TRP A 251 20.38 4.91 -15.14
CA TRP A 251 20.30 3.60 -14.50
C TRP A 251 21.54 2.75 -14.86
N PRO A 252 22.05 1.88 -13.96
CA PRO A 252 23.28 1.11 -14.20
C PRO A 252 23.07 -0.13 -15.09
N GLY A 253 22.70 0.05 -16.35
CA GLY A 253 22.54 -1.01 -17.34
C GLY A 253 21.12 -1.57 -17.44
N LYS A 254 20.97 -2.89 -17.54
CA LYS A 254 19.65 -3.54 -17.68
C LYS A 254 18.82 -3.45 -16.40
N LEU A 255 17.51 -3.35 -16.57
CA LEU A 255 16.58 -3.28 -15.43
C LEU A 255 16.56 -4.60 -14.64
N LEU A 256 16.50 -5.75 -15.32
CA LEU A 256 16.64 -7.06 -14.68
C LEU A 256 18.12 -7.35 -14.41
N ALA A 257 18.61 -6.79 -13.31
CA ALA A 257 19.98 -6.93 -12.82
C ALA A 257 20.02 -6.63 -11.31
N TRP A 258 21.03 -7.12 -10.59
CA TRP A 258 21.20 -6.80 -9.17
C TRP A 258 21.66 -5.36 -8.91
N PRO A 259 22.57 -4.76 -9.70
CA PRO A 259 22.92 -3.35 -9.54
C PRO A 259 21.71 -2.44 -9.78
N TYR A 260 21.60 -1.38 -8.96
CA TYR A 260 20.60 -0.33 -9.09
C TYR A 260 21.19 1.01 -8.62
N SER A 261 20.55 2.13 -8.96
CA SER A 261 20.98 3.45 -8.51
C SER A 261 20.59 3.68 -7.04
N PHE A 262 21.57 4.04 -6.20
CA PHE A 262 21.29 4.39 -4.82
C PHE A 262 20.56 5.75 -4.75
N PRO A 263 19.40 5.86 -4.11
CA PRO A 263 18.53 7.04 -4.22
C PRO A 263 19.17 8.35 -3.77
N HIS A 264 20.11 8.32 -2.82
CA HIS A 264 20.72 9.53 -2.27
C HIS A 264 21.92 10.05 -3.08
N THR A 265 22.65 9.19 -3.79
CA THR A 265 23.87 9.56 -4.51
C THR A 265 23.77 9.32 -6.00
N CYS A 266 22.75 8.56 -6.42
CA CYS A 266 22.58 8.07 -7.80
C CYS A 266 23.75 7.18 -8.30
N GLU A 267 24.65 6.79 -7.39
CA GLU A 267 25.74 5.87 -7.72
C GLU A 267 25.23 4.42 -7.79
N PRO A 268 25.77 3.61 -8.70
CA PRO A 268 25.44 2.19 -8.75
C PRO A 268 25.80 1.46 -7.45
N ILE A 269 24.86 0.72 -6.89
CA ILE A 269 25.11 -0.18 -5.79
C ILE A 269 24.51 -1.56 -6.09
N GLU A 270 25.05 -2.57 -5.45
CA GLU A 270 24.54 -3.94 -5.50
C GLU A 270 24.28 -4.43 -4.09
N LYS A 271 23.18 -5.13 -3.88
CA LYS A 271 22.85 -5.77 -2.61
C LYS A 271 22.64 -7.25 -2.82
N PRO A 272 23.12 -8.10 -1.89
CA PRO A 272 22.94 -9.53 -2.01
C PRO A 272 21.45 -9.91 -1.90
N PHE A 273 21.13 -11.03 -2.52
CA PHE A 273 19.88 -11.74 -2.31
C PHE A 273 20.21 -13.20 -1.99
N ASP A 274 20.12 -13.57 -0.73
CA ASP A 274 20.30 -14.96 -0.29
C ASP A 274 19.25 -15.30 0.79
N PRO A 275 18.26 -16.13 0.46
CA PRO A 275 17.25 -16.56 1.42
C PRO A 275 17.79 -17.56 2.47
N LEU A 276 18.99 -18.12 2.28
CA LEU A 276 19.63 -19.08 3.18
C LEU A 276 20.54 -18.38 4.20
N GLU A 277 21.02 -17.18 3.90
CA GLU A 277 21.86 -16.43 4.83
C GLU A 277 21.05 -15.75 5.92
N SER A 278 21.34 -16.07 7.16
CA SER A 278 20.86 -15.33 8.35
C SER A 278 21.73 -14.10 8.56
N THR A 279 21.64 -13.13 7.65
CA THR A 279 22.33 -11.84 7.84
C THR A 279 21.41 -10.82 8.48
N THR A 280 21.97 -10.01 9.40
CA THR A 280 21.31 -8.80 9.92
C THR A 280 21.57 -7.59 9.04
N ASP A 281 22.47 -7.73 8.06
CA ASP A 281 22.83 -6.67 7.15
C ASP A 281 21.73 -6.47 6.09
N PHE A 282 21.71 -5.30 5.48
CA PHE A 282 20.77 -4.99 4.42
C PHE A 282 21.04 -5.89 3.19
N SER A 283 20.06 -6.72 2.88
CA SER A 283 19.99 -7.50 1.64
C SER A 283 18.59 -7.36 1.04
N PHE A 284 18.42 -7.71 -0.22
CA PHE A 284 17.08 -7.71 -0.82
C PHE A 284 16.15 -8.70 -0.11
N TRP A 285 16.67 -9.82 0.41
CA TRP A 285 15.86 -10.77 1.19
C TRP A 285 15.39 -10.19 2.53
N THR A 286 16.22 -9.42 3.22
CA THR A 286 15.88 -8.83 4.53
C THR A 286 15.18 -7.49 4.41
N TYR A 287 15.25 -6.81 3.27
CA TYR A 287 14.77 -5.43 3.12
C TYR A 287 13.33 -5.26 3.55
N ARG A 288 12.40 -5.98 2.91
CA ARG A 288 10.97 -5.95 3.25
C ARG A 288 10.48 -7.34 3.71
N ARG A 289 11.28 -8.02 4.53
CA ARG A 289 10.86 -9.31 5.09
C ARG A 289 9.75 -9.10 6.10
N ILE A 290 8.57 -9.68 5.83
CA ILE A 290 7.35 -9.51 6.63
C ILE A 290 7.19 -10.59 7.69
N LEU A 291 7.88 -11.71 7.56
CA LEU A 291 7.94 -12.79 8.56
C LEU A 291 9.37 -13.34 8.61
N ALA A 292 9.95 -13.42 9.79
CA ALA A 292 11.27 -14.02 10.01
C ALA A 292 11.13 -15.29 10.84
N ALA A 293 11.44 -16.45 10.24
CA ALA A 293 11.33 -17.77 10.89
C ALA A 293 12.02 -17.83 12.25
N ASP A 294 13.18 -17.17 12.39
CA ASP A 294 14.00 -17.16 13.63
C ASP A 294 13.28 -16.55 14.85
N ASN A 295 12.19 -15.83 14.64
CA ASN A 295 11.37 -15.28 15.72
C ASN A 295 10.41 -16.31 16.33
N PHE A 296 10.24 -17.48 15.71
CA PHE A 296 9.17 -18.41 16.04
C PHE A 296 9.70 -19.81 16.36
N ASP A 297 9.15 -20.42 17.41
CA ASP A 297 9.35 -21.83 17.71
C ASP A 297 8.48 -22.68 16.78
N THR A 298 8.98 -23.86 16.42
CA THR A 298 8.16 -24.84 15.71
C THR A 298 7.18 -25.48 16.67
N PRO A 299 5.85 -25.41 16.44
CA PRO A 299 4.88 -26.07 17.27
C PRO A 299 5.11 -27.58 17.33
N ALA A 300 4.87 -28.20 18.46
CA ALA A 300 4.99 -29.65 18.61
C ALA A 300 4.09 -30.38 17.60
N GLY A 301 4.71 -31.17 16.71
CA GLY A 301 4.01 -31.90 15.65
C GLY A 301 3.58 -31.02 14.45
N GLY A 302 3.93 -29.73 14.42
CA GLY A 302 3.66 -28.80 13.32
C GLY A 302 4.87 -28.62 12.39
N SER A 303 4.62 -27.94 11.27
CA SER A 303 5.69 -27.49 10.38
C SER A 303 6.28 -26.16 10.90
N PRO A 304 7.60 -25.92 10.73
CA PRO A 304 8.21 -24.64 11.06
C PRO A 304 7.62 -23.53 10.17
N LEU A 305 7.46 -22.35 10.74
CA LEU A 305 7.17 -21.15 9.96
C LEU A 305 8.40 -20.84 9.07
N ARG A 306 8.14 -20.35 7.87
CA ARG A 306 9.20 -19.94 6.94
C ARG A 306 9.28 -18.42 6.88
N SER A 307 10.45 -17.91 6.56
CA SER A 307 10.62 -16.48 6.30
C SER A 307 9.94 -16.09 5.00
N VAL A 308 9.24 -14.96 5.01
CA VAL A 308 8.55 -14.40 3.85
C VAL A 308 9.07 -13.00 3.57
N CYS A 309 9.52 -12.77 2.35
CA CYS A 309 9.95 -11.46 1.86
C CYS A 309 8.88 -10.88 0.92
N LEU A 310 8.58 -9.61 1.08
CA LEU A 310 7.83 -8.85 0.07
C LEU A 310 8.81 -8.29 -0.95
N VAL A 311 8.63 -8.65 -2.21
CA VAL A 311 9.34 -8.05 -3.33
C VAL A 311 8.66 -6.75 -3.69
N ASN A 312 9.30 -5.66 -3.33
CA ASN A 312 9.00 -4.29 -3.69
C ASN A 312 10.35 -3.57 -3.78
N TRP A 313 10.95 -3.66 -4.95
CA TRP A 313 12.33 -3.24 -5.21
C TRP A 313 12.39 -2.35 -6.45
N PRO A 314 13.43 -1.50 -6.60
CA PRO A 314 13.54 -0.57 -7.72
C PRO A 314 13.46 -1.21 -9.10
N GLN A 315 13.88 -2.47 -9.22
CA GLN A 315 13.89 -3.20 -10.50
C GLN A 315 12.49 -3.56 -11.01
N ILE A 316 11.48 -3.51 -10.15
CA ILE A 316 10.09 -3.80 -10.55
C ILE A 316 9.17 -2.58 -10.44
N ASP A 317 9.74 -1.40 -10.25
CA ASP A 317 9.03 -0.14 -10.39
C ASP A 317 8.69 0.13 -11.86
N TYR A 318 7.41 0.33 -12.17
CA TYR A 318 6.93 0.55 -13.53
C TYR A 318 6.69 2.04 -13.79
N TRP A 319 7.33 2.60 -14.83
CA TRP A 319 7.20 4.02 -15.21
C TRP A 319 6.94 4.23 -16.70
N LEU A 320 6.57 3.19 -17.46
CA LEU A 320 6.29 3.33 -18.90
C LEU A 320 4.89 3.87 -19.21
N GLY A 321 4.19 4.38 -18.20
CA GLY A 321 2.92 5.07 -18.33
C GLY A 321 2.26 5.34 -16.98
N ASN A 322 1.28 6.24 -17.02
CA ASN A 322 0.58 6.77 -15.86
C ASN A 322 -0.73 6.04 -15.61
N LEU A 323 -1.22 6.13 -14.37
CA LEU A 323 -2.56 5.72 -13.96
C LEU A 323 -3.48 6.91 -13.70
N HIS A 324 -2.93 8.15 -13.67
CA HIS A 324 -3.67 9.40 -13.51
C HIS A 324 -4.00 10.00 -14.86
N ASP A 325 -5.16 10.64 -14.97
CA ASP A 325 -5.62 11.41 -16.14
C ASP A 325 -5.58 10.60 -17.45
N VAL A 326 -5.81 9.30 -17.35
CA VAL A 326 -5.88 8.36 -18.46
C VAL A 326 -7.21 7.62 -18.44
N ASP A 327 -7.67 7.15 -19.60
CA ASP A 327 -8.87 6.31 -19.67
C ASP A 327 -8.65 4.91 -19.07
N GLU A 328 -9.75 4.20 -18.80
CA GLU A 328 -9.70 2.87 -18.17
C GLU A 328 -8.89 1.85 -18.99
N ALA A 329 -8.88 1.95 -20.32
CA ALA A 329 -8.13 1.03 -21.17
C ALA A 329 -6.62 1.28 -21.09
N GLN A 330 -6.22 2.53 -21.02
CA GLN A 330 -4.83 2.94 -20.80
C GLN A 330 -4.36 2.52 -19.40
N ALA A 331 -5.14 2.79 -18.35
CA ALA A 331 -4.83 2.38 -17.00
C ALA A 331 -4.66 0.84 -16.91
N ALA A 332 -5.59 0.08 -17.47
CA ALA A 332 -5.51 -1.39 -17.51
C ALA A 332 -4.26 -1.90 -18.25
N LYS A 333 -3.89 -1.26 -19.37
CA LYS A 333 -2.65 -1.58 -20.11
C LYS A 333 -1.41 -1.39 -19.24
N HIS A 334 -1.32 -0.28 -18.52
CA HIS A 334 -0.15 0.01 -17.68
C HIS A 334 -0.12 -0.87 -16.42
N LEU A 335 -1.27 -1.17 -15.81
CA LEU A 335 -1.35 -2.14 -14.71
C LEU A 335 -0.90 -3.54 -15.14
N GLU A 336 -1.32 -4.01 -16.32
CA GLU A 336 -0.84 -5.28 -16.86
C GLU A 336 0.67 -5.20 -17.18
N GLY A 337 1.16 -4.08 -17.70
CA GLY A 337 2.60 -3.84 -17.92
C GLY A 337 3.43 -3.98 -16.63
N GLY A 338 2.98 -3.35 -15.54
CA GLY A 338 3.62 -3.47 -14.23
C GLY A 338 3.59 -4.89 -13.68
N LYS A 339 2.46 -5.60 -13.84
CA LYS A 339 2.35 -7.00 -13.47
C LYS A 339 3.32 -7.89 -14.26
N GLN A 340 3.42 -7.68 -15.56
CA GLN A 340 4.35 -8.43 -16.43
C GLN A 340 5.81 -8.15 -16.09
N LEU A 341 6.18 -6.93 -15.69
CA LEU A 341 7.51 -6.61 -15.18
C LEU A 341 7.80 -7.42 -13.90
N SER A 342 6.90 -7.43 -12.94
CA SER A 342 7.06 -8.15 -11.68
C SER A 342 7.16 -9.67 -11.89
N LEU A 343 6.33 -10.25 -12.77
CA LEU A 343 6.45 -11.65 -13.16
C LEU A 343 7.77 -11.95 -13.87
N SER A 344 8.24 -11.02 -14.72
CA SER A 344 9.52 -11.16 -15.42
C SER A 344 10.70 -11.15 -14.46
N TRP A 345 10.65 -10.33 -13.41
CA TRP A 345 11.63 -10.35 -12.32
C TRP A 345 11.62 -11.67 -11.56
N LEU A 346 10.43 -12.19 -11.22
CA LEU A 346 10.30 -13.47 -10.53
C LEU A 346 10.84 -14.64 -11.37
N TYR A 347 10.64 -14.61 -12.69
CA TYR A 347 11.13 -15.63 -13.60
C TYR A 347 12.64 -15.55 -13.80
N TRP A 348 13.21 -14.32 -13.90
CA TRP A 348 14.64 -14.04 -14.04
C TRP A 348 15.46 -14.54 -12.86
#